data_b23253203de135de7c0c1d686317cba6
#
_entry.id   b23253203de135de7c0c1d686317cba6
#
_cell.length_a   1.000
_cell.length_b   1.000
_cell.length_c   1.000
_cell.angle_alpha   90.00
_cell.angle_beta   90.00
_cell.angle_gamma   90.00
#
_symmetry.space_group_name_H-M   'P 1'
#
loop_
_entity.id
_entity.type
_entity.pdbx_description
1 polymer ?
#
loop_
_entity_poly.entity_id
_entity_poly.type
_entity_poly.pdbx_seq_one_letter_code
_entity_poly.pdbx_strand_id
1 'polypeptide(L)'
;AGPGQTAQGNIEVAGDHDWIAVTLEAGKVYVLDVLADGNGAGGTLADSILRLLDTSGNEVAVDDNSGAGRDSRIQVTPNVSGTYYLDVSSRFGEVGTYTARVRELFSGVADPLASAQWYLEQSGILELDGQYTGAGVTVGVVDDGIDTSHPDLQTNINFSLAYDTQFDTKDGQPKYPVLPGPPDNHGTLVAGIIAAEANNETGIRGAAPDAELASTRVKWAWDHMIQALSLQWQFDISN
;
A
#
# COMPACT_ATOMS: atom_id res chain seq x y z
N ALA A 1 -19.38 -12.34 -3.86
CA ALA A 1 -18.80 -11.03 -3.62
C ALA A 1 -17.69 -10.75 -4.65
N GLY A 2 -17.42 -9.51 -4.97
CA GLY A 2 -16.31 -9.07 -5.83
C GLY A 2 -15.39 -8.10 -5.06
N PRO A 3 -14.32 -7.61 -5.68
CA PRO A 3 -13.42 -6.64 -5.07
C PRO A 3 -14.19 -5.41 -4.55
N GLY A 4 -13.85 -4.95 -3.34
CA GLY A 4 -14.53 -3.86 -2.64
C GLY A 4 -15.86 -4.24 -1.99
N GLN A 5 -16.25 -5.51 -2.02
CA GLN A 5 -17.50 -5.99 -1.43
C GLN A 5 -17.27 -6.70 -0.10
N THR A 6 -18.25 -6.58 0.78
CA THR A 6 -18.32 -7.31 2.06
C THR A 6 -19.51 -8.27 2.05
N ALA A 7 -19.38 -9.38 2.77
CA ALA A 7 -20.45 -10.30 3.08
C ALA A 7 -20.49 -10.53 4.59
N GLN A 8 -21.68 -10.44 5.19
CA GLN A 8 -21.87 -10.82 6.59
C GLN A 8 -22.27 -12.29 6.67
N GLY A 9 -21.73 -12.99 7.65
CA GLY A 9 -22.05 -14.38 7.94
C GLY A 9 -22.16 -14.65 9.43
N ASN A 10 -22.55 -15.86 9.77
CA ASN A 10 -22.70 -16.30 11.14
C ASN A 10 -22.44 -17.83 11.23
N ILE A 11 -21.49 -18.22 12.05
CA ILE A 11 -21.26 -19.63 12.41
C ILE A 11 -22.27 -19.97 13.49
N GLU A 12 -23.33 -20.73 13.13
CA GLU A 12 -24.47 -21.01 14.02
C GLU A 12 -24.21 -22.13 14.99
N VAL A 13 -23.42 -23.12 14.56
CA VAL A 13 -23.13 -24.32 15.35
C VAL A 13 -21.66 -24.70 15.26
N ALA A 14 -21.14 -25.39 16.24
CA ALA A 14 -19.78 -25.91 16.22
C ALA A 14 -19.54 -26.82 15.00
N GLY A 15 -18.49 -26.50 14.23
CA GLY A 15 -18.15 -27.23 13.00
C GLY A 15 -18.90 -26.76 11.76
N ASP A 16 -19.62 -25.68 11.85
CA ASP A 16 -20.26 -25.01 10.71
C ASP A 16 -19.22 -24.37 9.79
N HIS A 17 -19.56 -24.31 8.49
CA HIS A 17 -18.74 -23.78 7.42
C HIS A 17 -19.59 -22.95 6.46
N ASP A 18 -19.32 -21.67 6.39
CA ASP A 18 -19.96 -20.75 5.45
C ASP A 18 -19.15 -20.64 4.16
N TRP A 19 -19.80 -20.87 3.03
CA TRP A 19 -19.16 -20.74 1.72
C TRP A 19 -19.66 -19.51 0.98
N ILE A 20 -18.73 -18.59 0.70
CA ILE A 20 -19.00 -17.33 0.01
C ILE A 20 -18.32 -17.35 -1.36
N ALA A 21 -19.09 -17.35 -2.43
CA ALA A 21 -18.57 -17.29 -3.79
C ALA A 21 -17.96 -15.91 -4.07
N VAL A 22 -16.73 -15.88 -4.59
CA VAL A 22 -15.99 -14.67 -4.97
C VAL A 22 -15.43 -14.84 -6.38
N THR A 23 -15.37 -13.76 -7.17
CA THR A 23 -14.74 -13.77 -8.49
C THR A 23 -13.39 -13.09 -8.38
N LEU A 24 -12.33 -13.80 -8.76
CA LEU A 24 -10.97 -13.31 -8.77
C LEU A 24 -10.39 -13.40 -10.19
N GLU A 25 -9.52 -12.44 -10.54
CA GLU A 25 -8.85 -12.38 -11.84
C GLU A 25 -7.39 -12.81 -11.71
N ALA A 26 -6.90 -13.56 -12.70
CA ALA A 26 -5.51 -14.01 -12.71
C ALA A 26 -4.54 -12.83 -12.76
N GLY A 27 -3.45 -12.92 -11.98
CA GLY A 27 -2.39 -11.92 -11.94
C GLY A 27 -2.67 -10.70 -11.05
N LYS A 28 -3.90 -10.52 -10.58
CA LYS A 28 -4.23 -9.47 -9.61
C LYS A 28 -3.97 -9.92 -8.17
N VAL A 29 -3.58 -9.00 -7.32
CA VAL A 29 -3.33 -9.28 -5.90
C VAL A 29 -4.59 -8.97 -5.09
N TYR A 30 -5.06 -9.96 -4.33
CA TYR A 30 -6.22 -9.81 -3.45
C TYR A 30 -5.86 -10.03 -2.00
N VAL A 31 -6.51 -9.28 -1.11
CA VAL A 31 -6.60 -9.59 0.32
C VAL A 31 -8.03 -10.00 0.64
N LEU A 32 -8.13 -11.14 1.28
CA LEU A 32 -9.36 -11.76 1.74
C LEU A 32 -9.31 -11.75 3.25
N ASP A 33 -10.21 -11.00 3.90
CA ASP A 33 -10.26 -10.87 5.35
C ASP A 33 -11.54 -11.51 5.90
N VAL A 34 -11.43 -12.10 7.08
CA VAL A 34 -12.56 -12.37 7.97
C VAL A 34 -12.37 -11.52 9.21
N LEU A 35 -13.22 -10.51 9.38
CA LEU A 35 -13.22 -9.60 10.53
C LEU A 35 -14.25 -10.12 11.53
N ALA A 36 -13.82 -10.47 12.73
CA ALA A 36 -14.66 -11.22 13.65
C ALA A 36 -14.56 -10.76 15.11
N ASP A 37 -13.40 -10.58 15.67
CA ASP A 37 -13.13 -10.52 17.12
C ASP A 37 -13.49 -9.17 17.79
N GLY A 38 -14.43 -8.41 17.23
CA GLY A 38 -14.94 -7.20 17.89
C GLY A 38 -14.07 -5.95 17.73
N ASN A 39 -13.04 -5.96 16.89
CA ASN A 39 -12.20 -4.80 16.55
C ASN A 39 -12.92 -3.75 15.69
N GLY A 40 -14.17 -3.46 16.02
CA GLY A 40 -14.89 -2.26 15.53
C GLY A 40 -15.70 -2.44 14.25
N ALA A 41 -15.58 -3.54 13.50
CA ALA A 41 -16.34 -3.72 12.25
C ALA A 41 -16.76 -5.17 11.96
N GLY A 42 -16.37 -6.12 12.79
CA GLY A 42 -16.37 -7.51 12.35
C GLY A 42 -17.58 -8.31 12.78
N GLY A 43 -17.71 -8.58 14.04
CA GLY A 43 -18.68 -9.57 14.53
C GLY A 43 -18.38 -10.03 15.94
N THR A 44 -18.79 -11.27 16.25
CA THR A 44 -18.65 -11.88 17.58
C THR A 44 -17.95 -13.23 17.54
N LEU A 45 -17.52 -13.73 16.37
CA LEU A 45 -16.76 -14.97 16.23
C LEU A 45 -15.35 -14.75 16.82
N ALA A 46 -14.98 -15.52 17.84
CA ALA A 46 -13.78 -15.23 18.63
C ALA A 46 -12.47 -15.63 17.94
N ASP A 47 -12.49 -16.62 17.06
CA ASP A 47 -11.29 -17.15 16.40
C ASP A 47 -11.70 -17.79 15.06
N SER A 48 -11.48 -17.08 13.96
CA SER A 48 -11.88 -17.52 12.62
C SER A 48 -10.81 -18.38 11.96
N ILE A 49 -11.23 -19.26 11.05
CA ILE A 49 -10.38 -19.88 10.03
C ILE A 49 -10.94 -19.48 8.68
N LEU A 50 -10.09 -19.00 7.80
CA LEU A 50 -10.41 -18.71 6.41
C LEU A 50 -9.67 -19.66 5.48
N ARG A 51 -10.39 -20.30 4.56
CA ARG A 51 -9.80 -21.03 3.44
C ARG A 51 -10.25 -20.44 2.13
N LEU A 52 -9.36 -20.40 1.16
CA LEU A 52 -9.70 -20.13 -0.23
C LEU A 52 -9.71 -21.45 -0.99
N LEU A 53 -10.84 -21.75 -1.61
CA LEU A 53 -11.04 -22.98 -2.40
C LEU A 53 -11.23 -22.63 -3.88
N ASP A 54 -10.74 -23.50 -4.77
CA ASP A 54 -11.07 -23.43 -6.20
C ASP A 54 -12.48 -24.01 -6.48
N THR A 55 -12.92 -23.95 -7.74
CA THR A 55 -14.24 -24.49 -8.17
C THR A 55 -14.38 -26.01 -8.02
N SER A 56 -13.28 -26.73 -7.82
CA SER A 56 -13.25 -28.17 -7.57
C SER A 56 -13.26 -28.49 -6.08
N GLY A 57 -13.22 -27.46 -5.22
CA GLY A 57 -13.15 -27.61 -3.78
C GLY A 57 -11.75 -27.89 -3.24
N ASN A 58 -10.71 -27.72 -4.08
CA ASN A 58 -9.33 -27.85 -3.60
C ASN A 58 -8.91 -26.58 -2.87
N GLU A 59 -8.20 -26.76 -1.74
CA GLU A 59 -7.63 -25.66 -0.98
C GLU A 59 -6.50 -24.99 -1.74
N VAL A 60 -6.62 -23.66 -1.97
CA VAL A 60 -5.62 -22.80 -2.61
C VAL A 60 -4.76 -22.12 -1.55
N ALA A 61 -5.38 -21.69 -0.45
CA ALA A 61 -4.72 -21.06 0.69
C ALA A 61 -5.57 -21.21 1.94
N VAL A 62 -4.93 -21.12 3.12
CA VAL A 62 -5.59 -21.15 4.43
C VAL A 62 -4.86 -20.23 5.39
N ASP A 63 -5.63 -19.59 6.25
CA ASP A 63 -5.13 -18.76 7.35
C ASP A 63 -6.07 -18.80 8.56
N ASP A 64 -5.48 -18.57 9.75
CA ASP A 64 -6.25 -18.50 10.98
C ASP A 64 -5.99 -17.26 11.87
N ASN A 65 -4.85 -16.53 11.69
CA ASN A 65 -4.49 -15.44 12.59
C ASN A 65 -3.57 -14.37 11.97
N SER A 66 -3.51 -14.23 10.64
CA SER A 66 -2.66 -13.20 10.00
C SER A 66 -3.33 -11.82 9.89
N GLY A 67 -4.59 -11.70 10.32
CA GLY A 67 -5.30 -10.44 10.43
C GLY A 67 -5.02 -9.70 11.75
N ALA A 68 -5.89 -8.77 12.11
CA ALA A 68 -5.82 -8.07 13.39
C ALA A 68 -6.36 -8.98 14.51
N GLY A 69 -5.60 -9.13 15.61
CA GLY A 69 -6.03 -9.96 16.72
C GLY A 69 -6.05 -11.44 16.34
N ARG A 70 -7.25 -12.04 16.22
CA ARG A 70 -7.48 -13.42 15.76
C ARG A 70 -8.28 -13.48 14.47
N ASP A 71 -8.34 -12.39 13.75
CA ASP A 71 -8.94 -12.34 12.44
C ASP A 71 -8.08 -13.11 11.42
N SER A 72 -8.72 -13.79 10.49
CA SER A 72 -8.03 -14.48 9.41
C SER A 72 -7.82 -13.58 8.21
N ARG A 73 -6.65 -13.70 7.56
CA ARG A 73 -6.30 -12.93 6.36
C ARG A 73 -5.50 -13.78 5.37
N ILE A 74 -5.96 -13.86 4.14
CA ILE A 74 -5.23 -14.48 3.02
C ILE A 74 -4.88 -13.40 2.00
N GLN A 75 -3.58 -13.28 1.66
CA GLN A 75 -3.15 -12.58 0.47
C GLN A 75 -2.89 -13.59 -0.64
N VAL A 76 -3.45 -13.36 -1.82
CA VAL A 76 -3.35 -14.29 -2.95
C VAL A 76 -3.26 -13.58 -4.29
N THR A 77 -2.47 -14.16 -5.20
CA THR A 77 -2.45 -13.81 -6.63
C THR A 77 -2.91 -15.03 -7.41
N PRO A 78 -4.18 -15.09 -7.85
CA PRO A 78 -4.69 -16.25 -8.59
C PRO A 78 -3.95 -16.45 -9.91
N ASN A 79 -3.66 -17.69 -10.27
CA ASN A 79 -3.09 -18.03 -11.58
C ASN A 79 -4.16 -18.18 -12.68
N VAL A 80 -5.43 -18.27 -12.30
CA VAL A 80 -6.56 -18.47 -13.21
C VAL A 80 -7.70 -17.56 -12.78
N SER A 81 -8.27 -16.81 -13.73
CA SER A 81 -9.49 -16.03 -13.49
C SER A 81 -10.69 -16.92 -13.34
N GLY A 82 -11.55 -16.66 -12.37
CA GLY A 82 -12.76 -17.47 -12.18
C GLY A 82 -13.41 -17.30 -10.81
N THR A 83 -14.36 -18.18 -10.53
CA THR A 83 -15.02 -18.25 -9.23
C THR A 83 -14.15 -19.05 -8.26
N TYR A 84 -14.00 -18.52 -7.06
CA TYR A 84 -13.41 -19.16 -5.91
C TYR A 84 -14.42 -19.13 -4.76
N TYR A 85 -14.15 -19.86 -3.71
CA TYR A 85 -15.00 -19.87 -2.52
C TYR A 85 -14.17 -19.55 -1.29
N LEU A 86 -14.63 -18.57 -0.50
CA LEU A 86 -14.17 -18.40 0.87
C LEU A 86 -14.92 -19.39 1.73
N ASP A 87 -14.23 -20.27 2.40
CA ASP A 87 -14.76 -21.18 3.42
C ASP A 87 -14.39 -20.61 4.78
N VAL A 88 -15.37 -20.07 5.48
CA VAL A 88 -15.21 -19.47 6.80
C VAL A 88 -15.69 -20.45 7.85
N SER A 89 -14.88 -20.69 8.87
CA SER A 89 -15.21 -21.58 10.00
C SER A 89 -14.59 -21.08 11.29
N SER A 90 -14.86 -21.75 12.41
CA SER A 90 -14.28 -21.45 13.72
C SER A 90 -13.13 -22.39 14.05
N ARG A 91 -12.07 -21.85 14.71
CA ARG A 91 -10.89 -22.61 15.14
C ARG A 91 -11.19 -23.69 16.17
N PHE A 92 -12.02 -23.37 17.17
CA PHE A 92 -12.28 -24.22 18.33
C PHE A 92 -13.76 -24.57 18.48
N GLY A 93 -14.57 -24.38 17.43
CA GLY A 93 -16.00 -24.64 17.45
C GLY A 93 -16.82 -23.56 18.13
N GLU A 94 -16.29 -22.34 18.21
CA GLU A 94 -17.05 -21.18 18.64
C GLU A 94 -18.12 -20.84 17.62
N VAL A 95 -19.13 -20.12 18.06
CA VAL A 95 -20.21 -19.58 17.24
C VAL A 95 -20.19 -18.07 17.29
N GLY A 96 -20.64 -17.43 16.22
CA GLY A 96 -20.68 -15.98 16.18
C GLY A 96 -20.71 -15.42 14.77
N THR A 97 -21.01 -14.13 14.70
CA THR A 97 -21.08 -13.38 13.46
C THR A 97 -19.70 -12.92 13.00
N TYR A 98 -19.56 -12.71 11.70
CA TYR A 98 -18.35 -12.18 11.09
C TYR A 98 -18.67 -11.34 9.85
N THR A 99 -17.68 -10.57 9.37
CA THR A 99 -17.72 -9.89 8.07
C THR A 99 -16.57 -10.40 7.22
N ALA A 100 -16.88 -11.07 6.11
CA ALA A 100 -15.89 -11.38 5.08
C ALA A 100 -15.74 -10.22 4.12
N ARG A 101 -14.50 -9.89 3.76
CA ARG A 101 -14.15 -8.79 2.86
C ARG A 101 -13.18 -9.25 1.79
N VAL A 102 -13.43 -8.82 0.55
CA VAL A 102 -12.52 -9.03 -0.58
C VAL A 102 -12.02 -7.68 -1.06
N ARG A 103 -10.72 -7.48 -1.04
CA ARG A 103 -10.07 -6.28 -1.56
C ARG A 103 -9.09 -6.66 -2.66
N GLU A 104 -9.10 -5.95 -3.76
CA GLU A 104 -8.02 -5.95 -4.73
C GLU A 104 -7.00 -4.91 -4.26
N LEU A 105 -5.76 -5.34 -4.00
CA LEU A 105 -4.74 -4.44 -3.46
C LEU A 105 -4.22 -3.45 -4.49
N PHE A 106 -4.31 -3.81 -5.75
CA PHE A 106 -3.82 -2.99 -6.84
C PHE A 106 -4.87 -3.03 -7.96
N SER A 107 -5.70 -1.97 -8.04
CA SER A 107 -6.67 -1.81 -9.14
C SER A 107 -5.91 -1.23 -10.34
N GLY A 108 -5.69 -2.04 -11.36
CA GLY A 108 -4.95 -1.63 -12.56
C GLY A 108 -3.85 -2.61 -12.91
N VAL A 109 -2.94 -2.20 -13.79
CA VAL A 109 -1.74 -3.00 -14.07
C VAL A 109 -0.75 -2.78 -12.93
N ALA A 110 -0.48 -3.83 -12.17
CA ALA A 110 0.33 -3.74 -10.96
C ALA A 110 1.79 -3.38 -11.29
N ASP A 111 2.36 -2.50 -10.49
CA ASP A 111 3.78 -2.18 -10.55
C ASP A 111 4.61 -3.43 -10.22
N PRO A 112 5.69 -3.71 -10.96
CA PRO A 112 6.41 -4.98 -10.89
C PRO A 112 6.90 -5.38 -9.50
N LEU A 113 7.21 -4.41 -8.65
CA LEU A 113 7.75 -4.63 -7.31
C LEU A 113 6.71 -4.41 -6.19
N ALA A 114 5.45 -4.10 -6.52
CA ALA A 114 4.41 -3.82 -5.53
C ALA A 114 4.21 -4.97 -4.52
N SER A 115 4.28 -6.22 -4.98
CA SER A 115 4.15 -7.40 -4.10
C SER A 115 5.30 -7.57 -3.09
N ALA A 116 6.43 -6.91 -3.31
CA ALA A 116 7.57 -6.92 -2.40
C ALA A 116 7.49 -5.81 -1.32
N GLN A 117 6.52 -4.91 -1.43
CA GLN A 117 6.37 -3.76 -0.54
C GLN A 117 5.55 -4.11 0.73
N TRP A 118 6.05 -5.07 1.51
CA TRP A 118 5.41 -5.57 2.73
C TRP A 118 5.02 -4.46 3.72
N TYR A 119 5.75 -3.34 3.73
CA TYR A 119 5.51 -2.22 4.63
C TYR A 119 4.20 -1.48 4.35
N LEU A 120 3.70 -1.47 3.12
CA LEU A 120 2.41 -0.86 2.77
C LEU A 120 1.24 -1.59 3.45
N GLU A 121 1.32 -2.92 3.53
CA GLU A 121 0.35 -3.72 4.24
C GLU A 121 0.50 -3.55 5.76
N GLN A 122 1.72 -3.70 6.28
CA GLN A 122 1.98 -3.63 7.72
C GLN A 122 1.60 -2.27 8.32
N SER A 123 1.73 -1.18 7.56
CA SER A 123 1.34 0.18 7.99
C SER A 123 -0.16 0.46 7.79
N GLY A 124 -0.93 -0.45 7.20
CA GLY A 124 -2.34 -0.24 6.90
C GLY A 124 -2.62 0.70 5.72
N ILE A 125 -1.59 1.12 4.99
CA ILE A 125 -1.73 2.04 3.84
C ILE A 125 -2.61 1.43 2.76
N LEU A 126 -2.47 0.13 2.50
CA LEU A 126 -3.29 -0.57 1.51
C LEU A 126 -4.78 -0.62 1.88
N GLU A 127 -5.13 -0.43 3.15
CA GLU A 127 -6.53 -0.34 3.58
C GLU A 127 -7.19 0.99 3.16
N LEU A 128 -6.38 2.00 2.88
CA LEU A 128 -6.81 3.32 2.45
C LEU A 128 -6.81 3.46 0.92
N ASP A 129 -6.33 2.43 0.20
CA ASP A 129 -6.20 2.47 -1.25
C ASP A 129 -7.54 2.76 -1.95
N GLY A 130 -7.49 3.66 -2.93
CA GLY A 130 -8.67 4.16 -3.64
C GLY A 130 -9.53 5.16 -2.87
N GLN A 131 -9.30 5.36 -1.56
CA GLN A 131 -9.97 6.37 -0.76
C GLN A 131 -9.09 7.60 -0.54
N TYR A 132 -7.80 7.38 -0.26
CA TYR A 132 -6.82 8.42 0.02
C TYR A 132 -5.55 8.13 -0.78
N THR A 133 -5.36 8.89 -1.85
CA THR A 133 -4.23 8.71 -2.76
C THR A 133 -3.18 9.81 -2.64
N GLY A 134 -3.44 10.81 -1.82
CA GLY A 134 -2.61 12.00 -1.69
C GLY A 134 -2.91 13.09 -2.72
N ALA A 135 -3.94 12.92 -3.56
CA ALA A 135 -4.31 13.93 -4.55
C ALA A 135 -4.58 15.30 -3.92
N GLY A 136 -3.91 16.33 -4.43
CA GLY A 136 -3.97 17.71 -3.93
C GLY A 136 -3.12 17.99 -2.70
N VAL A 137 -2.27 17.04 -2.28
CA VAL A 137 -1.28 17.22 -1.20
C VAL A 137 0.11 17.39 -1.81
N THR A 138 0.83 18.41 -1.37
CA THR A 138 2.24 18.63 -1.75
C THR A 138 3.16 18.21 -0.62
N VAL A 139 4.07 17.28 -0.93
CA VAL A 139 5.08 16.79 0.01
C VAL A 139 6.45 17.33 -0.35
N GLY A 140 7.03 18.15 0.52
CA GLY A 140 8.40 18.62 0.42
C GLY A 140 9.39 17.57 0.89
N VAL A 141 10.23 17.06 0.00
CA VAL A 141 11.34 16.16 0.33
C VAL A 141 12.62 16.98 0.45
N VAL A 142 13.07 17.16 1.70
CA VAL A 142 14.27 17.95 2.05
C VAL A 142 15.44 16.99 2.25
N ASP A 143 16.18 16.71 1.19
CA ASP A 143 17.16 15.63 1.15
C ASP A 143 18.32 15.96 0.20
N ASP A 144 19.01 14.95 -0.33
CA ASP A 144 20.10 15.10 -1.31
C ASP A 144 19.61 15.41 -2.74
N GLY A 145 18.29 15.51 -2.92
CA GLY A 145 17.60 15.79 -4.19
C GLY A 145 16.80 14.60 -4.70
N ILE A 146 15.83 14.87 -5.58
CA ILE A 146 15.05 13.85 -6.27
C ILE A 146 15.48 13.80 -7.73
N ASP A 147 15.75 12.61 -8.27
CA ASP A 147 15.87 12.42 -9.72
C ASP A 147 14.50 12.65 -10.37
N THR A 148 14.30 13.88 -10.83
CA THR A 148 13.03 14.32 -11.43
C THR A 148 12.80 13.73 -12.82
N SER A 149 13.76 12.98 -13.36
CA SER A 149 13.64 12.23 -14.61
C SER A 149 13.28 10.75 -14.38
N HIS A 150 13.23 10.31 -13.11
CA HIS A 150 12.90 8.94 -12.76
C HIS A 150 11.50 8.56 -13.29
N PRO A 151 11.37 7.50 -14.09
CA PRO A 151 10.11 7.18 -14.78
C PRO A 151 8.93 6.92 -13.84
N ASP A 152 9.20 6.54 -12.60
CA ASP A 152 8.21 6.23 -11.57
C ASP A 152 7.86 7.44 -10.68
N LEU A 153 8.46 8.61 -10.92
CA LEU A 153 8.27 9.82 -10.10
C LEU A 153 7.91 11.06 -10.91
N GLN A 154 8.34 11.11 -12.17
CA GLN A 154 8.36 12.36 -12.97
C GLN A 154 6.98 13.02 -13.11
N THR A 155 5.89 12.25 -13.09
CA THR A 155 4.52 12.77 -13.21
C THR A 155 4.07 13.49 -11.94
N ASN A 156 4.65 13.13 -10.79
CA ASN A 156 4.31 13.69 -9.49
C ASN A 156 5.23 14.84 -9.06
N ILE A 157 6.25 15.18 -9.85
CA ILE A 157 7.18 16.26 -9.50
C ILE A 157 6.57 17.64 -9.78
N ASN A 158 6.49 18.47 -8.75
CA ASN A 158 6.18 19.89 -8.88
C ASN A 158 7.48 20.70 -9.09
N PHE A 159 7.85 20.91 -10.34
CA PHE A 159 9.06 21.63 -10.70
C PHE A 159 9.07 23.11 -10.26
N SER A 160 7.90 23.70 -10.04
CA SER A 160 7.82 25.10 -9.61
C SER A 160 8.30 25.32 -8.17
N LEU A 161 8.24 24.26 -7.36
CA LEU A 161 8.64 24.23 -5.95
C LEU A 161 10.01 23.56 -5.73
N ALA A 162 10.63 23.03 -6.79
CA ALA A 162 11.95 22.44 -6.70
C ALA A 162 13.03 23.48 -6.39
N TYR A 163 13.96 23.15 -5.48
CA TYR A 163 14.99 24.09 -5.04
C TYR A 163 16.29 23.39 -4.62
N ASP A 164 17.42 24.01 -4.97
CA ASP A 164 18.75 23.61 -4.51
C ASP A 164 19.32 24.71 -3.61
N THR A 165 19.42 24.44 -2.31
CA THR A 165 19.91 25.41 -1.33
C THR A 165 21.42 25.67 -1.44
N GLN A 166 22.18 24.76 -2.05
CA GLN A 166 23.62 24.90 -2.21
C GLN A 166 23.97 25.92 -3.32
N PHE A 167 23.19 25.90 -4.41
CA PHE A 167 23.47 26.73 -5.59
C PHE A 167 22.48 27.86 -5.79
N ASP A 168 21.48 27.97 -4.88
CA ASP A 168 20.43 29.00 -4.94
C ASP A 168 19.66 28.96 -6.27
N THR A 169 19.28 27.78 -6.71
CA THR A 169 18.61 27.51 -7.98
C THR A 169 17.33 26.76 -7.84
N LYS A 170 16.40 26.92 -8.78
CA LYS A 170 15.18 26.10 -8.89
C LYS A 170 15.47 24.76 -9.58
N ASP A 171 16.32 23.97 -8.97
CA ASP A 171 16.76 22.69 -9.48
C ASP A 171 16.98 21.73 -8.29
N GLY A 172 15.98 20.98 -7.93
CA GLY A 172 16.03 20.02 -6.83
C GLY A 172 16.67 18.67 -7.21
N GLN A 173 17.38 18.58 -8.34
CA GLN A 173 18.04 17.36 -8.81
C GLN A 173 19.19 16.93 -7.90
N PRO A 174 19.42 15.62 -7.71
CA PRO A 174 20.62 15.14 -7.05
C PRO A 174 21.85 15.53 -7.85
N LYS A 175 22.93 15.83 -7.17
CA LYS A 175 24.22 16.14 -7.81
C LYS A 175 25.20 15.04 -7.48
N TYR A 176 25.83 14.50 -8.49
CA TYR A 176 26.92 13.57 -8.28
C TYR A 176 28.06 14.29 -7.55
N PRO A 177 28.65 13.66 -6.53
CA PRO A 177 29.81 14.26 -5.86
C PRO A 177 30.94 14.43 -6.86
N VAL A 178 31.62 15.59 -6.79
CA VAL A 178 32.82 15.87 -7.59
C VAL A 178 34.00 14.95 -7.18
N LEU A 179 33.86 14.31 -6.01
CA LEU A 179 34.83 13.35 -5.45
C LEU A 179 34.27 11.92 -5.54
N PRO A 180 35.14 10.87 -5.56
CA PRO A 180 34.67 9.50 -5.52
C PRO A 180 33.82 9.24 -4.28
N GLY A 181 32.54 8.88 -4.50
CA GLY A 181 31.56 8.58 -3.48
C GLY A 181 30.31 7.97 -4.11
N PRO A 182 29.38 7.39 -3.33
CA PRO A 182 28.12 6.93 -3.87
C PRO A 182 27.34 8.13 -4.45
N PRO A 183 26.52 7.92 -5.48
CA PRO A 183 25.66 8.97 -6.01
C PRO A 183 24.66 9.43 -4.95
N ASP A 184 24.31 10.71 -4.98
CA ASP A 184 23.19 11.25 -4.22
C ASP A 184 21.91 10.58 -4.75
N ASN A 185 21.26 9.75 -3.96
CA ASN A 185 20.05 9.03 -4.38
C ASN A 185 19.06 8.79 -3.22
N HIS A 186 19.40 9.21 -2.03
CA HIS A 186 18.57 8.97 -0.84
C HIS A 186 17.22 9.68 -0.98
N GLY A 187 17.20 10.94 -1.37
CA GLY A 187 15.96 11.68 -1.60
C GLY A 187 15.07 11.09 -2.69
N THR A 188 15.68 10.48 -3.74
CA THR A 188 14.92 9.74 -4.76
C THR A 188 14.25 8.48 -4.19
N LEU A 189 14.96 7.73 -3.33
CA LEU A 189 14.39 6.56 -2.67
C LEU A 189 13.26 6.94 -1.70
N VAL A 190 13.46 8.01 -0.92
CA VAL A 190 12.43 8.55 -0.03
C VAL A 190 11.19 8.99 -0.83
N ALA A 191 11.38 9.73 -1.91
CA ALA A 191 10.32 10.15 -2.81
C ALA A 191 9.53 8.96 -3.38
N GLY A 192 10.22 7.86 -3.75
CA GLY A 192 9.59 6.63 -4.22
C GLY A 192 8.67 6.00 -3.20
N ILE A 193 9.11 5.91 -1.94
CA ILE A 193 8.28 5.38 -0.85
C ILE A 193 7.05 6.26 -0.61
N ILE A 194 7.19 7.58 -0.75
CA ILE A 194 6.10 8.53 -0.54
C ILE A 194 5.10 8.49 -1.70
N ALA A 195 5.56 8.71 -2.94
CA ALA A 195 4.69 9.01 -4.06
C ALA A 195 5.23 8.49 -5.40
N ALA A 196 5.78 7.27 -5.47
CA ALA A 196 5.92 6.60 -6.77
C ALA A 196 4.54 6.41 -7.39
N GLU A 197 4.43 6.64 -8.70
CA GLU A 197 3.17 6.52 -9.44
C GLU A 197 2.65 5.08 -9.37
N ALA A 198 1.39 4.91 -9.01
CA ALA A 198 0.80 3.58 -8.90
C ALA A 198 0.20 3.10 -10.22
N ASN A 199 0.32 1.80 -10.49
CA ASN A 199 -0.30 1.14 -11.64
C ASN A 199 0.23 1.61 -13.02
N ASN A 200 1.50 1.95 -13.09
CA ASN A 200 2.18 2.44 -14.30
C ASN A 200 3.12 1.39 -14.95
N GLU A 201 3.09 0.14 -14.50
CA GLU A 201 3.97 -0.97 -14.94
C GLU A 201 5.45 -0.73 -14.64
N THR A 202 5.77 0.18 -13.73
CA THR A 202 7.13 0.59 -13.44
C THR A 202 7.40 0.52 -11.94
N GLY A 203 8.53 -0.03 -11.52
CA GLY A 203 9.06 0.04 -10.17
C GLY A 203 8.11 -0.38 -9.05
N ILE A 204 7.78 0.57 -8.19
CA ILE A 204 7.00 0.42 -6.95
C ILE A 204 5.79 1.36 -6.97
N ARG A 205 4.90 1.22 -5.96
CA ARG A 205 3.90 2.26 -5.70
C ARG A 205 4.25 3.05 -4.43
N GLY A 206 4.00 4.33 -4.44
CA GLY A 206 4.09 5.18 -3.27
C GLY A 206 2.95 4.94 -2.27
N ALA A 207 3.16 5.37 -1.03
CA ALA A 207 2.12 5.38 0.00
C ALA A 207 0.96 6.34 -0.35
N ALA A 208 1.28 7.42 -1.05
CA ALA A 208 0.37 8.45 -1.55
C ALA A 208 0.67 8.74 -3.03
N PRO A 209 0.29 7.83 -3.96
CA PRO A 209 0.78 7.83 -5.33
C PRO A 209 0.32 9.02 -6.19
N ASP A 210 -0.67 9.77 -5.76
CA ASP A 210 -1.16 10.99 -6.43
C ASP A 210 -0.71 12.29 -5.71
N ALA A 211 0.17 12.20 -4.71
CA ALA A 211 0.71 13.38 -4.07
C ALA A 211 1.76 14.07 -4.95
N GLU A 212 1.78 15.40 -4.93
CA GLU A 212 2.86 16.16 -5.56
C GLU A 212 4.13 16.11 -4.72
N LEU A 213 5.28 15.97 -5.37
CA LEU A 213 6.60 15.97 -4.77
C LEU A 213 7.34 17.27 -5.08
N ALA A 214 7.77 17.98 -4.05
CA ALA A 214 8.63 19.14 -4.16
C ALA A 214 10.03 18.79 -3.63
N SER A 215 11.03 18.79 -4.51
CA SER A 215 12.40 18.46 -4.14
C SER A 215 13.13 19.69 -3.60
N THR A 216 13.55 19.66 -2.34
CA THR A 216 14.46 20.63 -1.77
C THR A 216 15.80 19.98 -1.48
N ARG A 217 16.76 20.19 -2.35
CA ARG A 217 18.11 19.67 -2.19
C ARG A 217 18.89 20.46 -1.15
N VAL A 218 19.44 19.76 -0.16
CA VAL A 218 20.20 20.32 0.95
C VAL A 218 21.60 19.71 1.02
N LYS A 219 22.62 20.53 1.26
CA LYS A 219 23.94 20.07 1.70
C LYS A 219 24.10 20.26 3.21
N TRP A 220 24.96 19.46 3.82
CA TRP A 220 25.27 19.49 5.25
C TRP A 220 26.01 20.79 5.65
N ALA A 221 25.32 21.93 5.58
CA ALA A 221 25.76 23.23 6.06
C ALA A 221 24.58 23.93 6.74
N TRP A 222 24.83 24.62 7.84
CA TRP A 222 23.77 25.22 8.65
C TRP A 222 22.93 26.25 7.89
N ASP A 223 23.58 27.05 7.05
CA ASP A 223 22.94 28.08 6.21
C ASP A 223 21.98 27.45 5.18
N HIS A 224 22.38 26.35 4.53
CA HIS A 224 21.53 25.63 3.59
C HIS A 224 20.34 24.97 4.29
N MET A 225 20.55 24.43 5.50
CA MET A 225 19.46 23.84 6.30
C MET A 225 18.46 24.91 6.75
N ILE A 226 18.95 26.09 7.19
CA ILE A 226 18.06 27.22 7.54
C ILE A 226 17.26 27.68 6.32
N GLN A 227 17.90 27.76 5.15
CA GLN A 227 17.21 28.11 3.91
C GLN A 227 16.13 27.09 3.54
N ALA A 228 16.43 25.78 3.61
CA ALA A 228 15.45 24.72 3.38
C ALA A 228 14.26 24.82 4.35
N LEU A 229 14.52 25.02 5.64
CA LEU A 229 13.47 25.22 6.65
C LEU A 229 12.59 26.45 6.33
N SER A 230 13.16 27.50 5.76
CA SER A 230 12.41 28.69 5.39
C SER A 230 11.46 28.50 4.21
N LEU A 231 11.59 27.39 3.46
CA LEU A 231 10.76 27.05 2.32
C LEU A 231 9.56 26.13 2.70
N GLN A 232 9.58 25.53 3.89
CA GLN A 232 8.61 24.49 4.27
C GLN A 232 7.15 24.97 4.32
N TRP A 233 6.91 26.26 4.46
CA TRP A 233 5.55 26.82 4.42
C TRP A 233 4.85 26.65 3.06
N GLN A 234 5.58 26.25 2.01
CA GLN A 234 5.07 25.99 0.66
C GLN A 234 4.49 24.58 0.51
N PHE A 235 4.70 23.70 1.49
CA PHE A 235 4.31 22.31 1.44
C PHE A 235 3.23 22.02 2.48
N ASP A 236 2.36 21.06 2.18
CA ASP A 236 1.39 20.57 3.15
C ASP A 236 2.07 19.64 4.17
N ILE A 237 3.05 18.88 3.70
CA ILE A 237 3.86 17.96 4.49
C ILE A 237 5.33 18.18 4.12
N SER A 238 6.22 18.10 5.10
CA SER A 238 7.67 18.10 4.89
C SER A 238 8.30 16.89 5.55
N ASN A 239 9.14 16.23 4.80
CA ASN A 239 9.94 15.09 5.24
C ASN A 239 11.32 15.58 5.70
#